data_ff6a359f6b2e9e065f45a839e15f9383
#
_entry.id   ff6a359f6b2e9e065f45a839e15f9383
#
_cell.length_a   1.000
_cell.length_b   1.000
_cell.length_c   1.000
_cell.angle_alpha   90.00
_cell.angle_beta   90.00
_cell.angle_gamma   90.00
#
_symmetry.space_group_name_H-M   'P 1'
#
loop_
_entity.id
_entity.type
_entity.pdbx_description
1 polymer ?
#
loop_
_entity_poly.entity_id
_entity_poly.type
_entity_poly.pdbx_seq_one_letter_code
_entity_poly.pdbx_strand_id
1 'polypeptide(L)'
;MKKIIIYLMIVYGVYALESFTGVLDNDMFLTDKWYTNGLEFKYDKYNLDKESENIKYNEKESYVLGQRIYTPKTYYLDTSNISLYDRPFAGYLYFEKTKEKYFENGEYTKKGWAAEIIGDFSLGEVTQIGYHKLLGFRKPLGWDSQIENIYGVAYIWENSPFY
;
A
#
# COMPACT_ATOMS: atom_id res chain seq x y z
N MET A 1 8.92 -13.64 -12.52
CA MET A 1 7.69 -13.50 -11.73
C MET A 1 6.75 -12.59 -12.49
N LYS A 2 5.61 -13.09 -12.98
CA LYS A 2 4.59 -12.24 -13.64
C LYS A 2 3.66 -11.72 -12.56
N LYS A 3 3.82 -10.46 -12.18
CA LYS A 3 2.85 -9.77 -11.33
C LYS A 3 1.60 -9.49 -12.17
N ILE A 4 0.44 -9.95 -11.72
CA ILE A 4 -0.83 -9.50 -12.31
C ILE A 4 -1.23 -8.27 -11.50
N ILE A 5 -0.97 -7.10 -12.06
CA ILE A 5 -1.40 -5.83 -11.51
C ILE A 5 -2.71 -5.48 -12.22
N ILE A 6 -3.81 -5.54 -11.51
CA ILE A 6 -5.10 -5.10 -12.03
C ILE A 6 -5.25 -3.62 -11.66
N TYR A 7 -5.09 -2.74 -12.64
CA TYR A 7 -5.40 -1.32 -12.48
C TYR A 7 -6.89 -1.10 -12.75
N LEU A 8 -7.64 -0.74 -11.75
CA LEU A 8 -8.97 -0.21 -11.92
C LEU A 8 -8.87 1.32 -11.95
N MET A 9 -8.71 1.90 -13.13
CA MET A 9 -8.80 3.35 -13.30
C MET A 9 -10.26 3.73 -13.55
N ILE A 10 -10.88 4.38 -12.58
CA ILE A 10 -12.16 5.06 -12.78
C ILE A 10 -11.83 6.53 -13.05
N VAL A 11 -11.80 6.92 -14.31
CA VAL A 11 -11.62 8.33 -14.70
C VAL A 11 -13.00 8.94 -14.88
N TYR A 12 -13.36 9.86 -14.00
CA TYR A 12 -14.56 10.68 -14.14
C TYR A 12 -14.20 12.03 -14.79
N GLY A 13 -14.61 12.19 -16.04
CA GLY A 13 -14.75 13.48 -16.70
C GLY A 13 -13.51 14.08 -17.38
N VAL A 14 -13.72 14.80 -18.47
CA VAL A 14 -12.71 15.43 -19.34
C VAL A 14 -11.98 16.62 -18.67
N TYR A 15 -12.39 17.02 -17.47
CA TYR A 15 -11.78 18.09 -16.65
C TYR A 15 -11.39 17.64 -15.24
N ALA A 16 -11.23 16.32 -15.02
CA ALA A 16 -10.92 15.82 -13.69
C ALA A 16 -9.45 16.12 -13.33
N LEU A 17 -9.28 17.18 -12.55
CA LEU A 17 -8.04 17.43 -11.79
C LEU A 17 -7.91 16.47 -10.58
N GLU A 18 -8.62 15.35 -10.63
CA GLU A 18 -8.69 14.34 -9.58
C GLU A 18 -8.68 12.95 -10.21
N SER A 19 -7.99 12.03 -9.57
CA SER A 19 -8.00 10.62 -9.97
C SER A 19 -8.11 9.69 -8.77
N PHE A 20 -8.79 8.57 -8.96
CA PHE A 20 -8.85 7.49 -7.99
C PHE A 20 -8.27 6.22 -8.62
N THR A 21 -7.33 5.58 -7.92
CA THR A 21 -6.65 4.37 -8.38
C THR A 21 -6.78 3.30 -7.30
N GLY A 22 -7.21 2.11 -7.69
CA GLY A 22 -7.15 0.91 -6.86
C GLY A 22 -6.10 -0.04 -7.43
N VAL A 23 -5.23 -0.56 -6.58
CA VAL A 23 -4.22 -1.56 -6.95
C VAL A 23 -4.44 -2.79 -6.09
N LEU A 24 -4.60 -3.93 -6.73
CA LEU A 24 -4.60 -5.24 -6.10
C LEU A 24 -3.36 -5.98 -6.58
N ASP A 25 -2.44 -6.24 -5.67
CA ASP A 25 -1.24 -7.03 -5.91
C ASP A 25 -1.36 -8.35 -5.14
N ASN A 26 -1.33 -9.47 -5.86
CA ASN A 26 -1.51 -10.78 -5.26
C ASN A 26 -0.53 -11.79 -5.87
N ASP A 27 0.16 -12.53 -5.01
CA ASP A 27 1.11 -13.58 -5.39
C ASP A 27 0.47 -14.98 -5.54
N MET A 28 -0.84 -15.06 -5.46
CA MET A 28 -1.65 -16.27 -5.39
C MET A 28 -1.34 -17.32 -6.46
N PHE A 29 -0.93 -16.89 -7.66
CA PHE A 29 -0.73 -17.83 -8.79
C PHE A 29 0.66 -18.46 -8.85
N LEU A 30 1.60 -18.03 -8.02
CA LEU A 30 2.99 -18.48 -8.14
C LEU A 30 3.57 -19.07 -6.86
N THR A 31 3.40 -18.45 -5.72
CA THR A 31 4.06 -18.93 -4.51
C THR A 31 3.25 -18.80 -3.23
N ASP A 32 2.37 -17.81 -3.14
CA ASP A 32 1.61 -17.45 -1.92
C ASP A 32 2.50 -17.50 -0.65
N LYS A 33 3.74 -17.02 -0.80
CA LYS A 33 4.81 -17.13 0.20
C LYS A 33 5.40 -15.75 0.43
N TRP A 34 5.63 -15.41 1.71
CA TRP A 34 6.27 -14.21 2.20
C TRP A 34 5.44 -12.93 2.01
N TYR A 35 5.17 -12.49 0.80
CA TYR A 35 4.23 -11.43 0.46
C TYR A 35 3.07 -12.05 -0.27
N THR A 36 1.90 -12.03 0.36
CA THR A 36 0.72 -12.74 -0.14
C THR A 36 -0.23 -11.83 -0.90
N ASN A 37 -0.51 -10.65 -0.35
CA ASN A 37 -1.51 -9.74 -0.90
C ASN A 37 -1.17 -8.29 -0.54
N GLY A 38 -1.47 -7.38 -1.46
CA GLY A 38 -1.52 -5.94 -1.22
C GLY A 38 -2.74 -5.33 -1.87
N LEU A 39 -3.41 -4.49 -1.11
CA LEU A 39 -4.52 -3.67 -1.58
C LEU A 39 -4.15 -2.21 -1.31
N GLU A 40 -4.23 -1.37 -2.32
CA GLU A 40 -3.94 0.05 -2.20
C GLU A 40 -5.03 0.85 -2.90
N PHE A 41 -5.52 1.87 -2.23
CA PHE A 41 -6.39 2.88 -2.77
C PHE A 41 -5.67 4.22 -2.72
N LYS A 42 -5.62 4.89 -3.86
CA LYS A 42 -4.97 6.17 -4.01
C LYS A 42 -5.93 7.20 -4.61
N TYR A 43 -6.01 8.36 -3.97
CA TYR A 43 -6.70 9.52 -4.47
C TYR A 43 -5.69 10.63 -4.73
N ASP A 44 -5.63 11.12 -5.96
CA ASP A 44 -4.77 12.22 -6.38
C ASP A 44 -5.63 13.42 -6.75
N LYS A 45 -5.23 14.60 -6.27
CA LYS A 45 -5.80 15.89 -6.63
C LYS A 45 -4.71 16.76 -7.25
N TYR A 46 -4.99 17.31 -8.41
CA TYR A 46 -4.06 18.15 -9.16
C TYR A 46 -4.51 19.62 -9.10
N ASN A 47 -3.56 20.50 -8.85
CA ASN A 47 -3.70 21.93 -8.92
C ASN A 47 -2.67 22.45 -9.93
N LEU A 48 -3.16 22.92 -11.07
CA LEU A 48 -2.32 23.40 -12.16
C LEU A 48 -2.08 24.88 -12.05
N ASP A 49 -1.05 25.38 -12.74
CA ASP A 49 -0.75 26.80 -12.95
C ASP A 49 -0.63 27.61 -11.64
N LYS A 50 -0.03 27.00 -10.62
CA LYS A 50 0.31 27.71 -9.39
C LYS A 50 1.57 28.54 -9.58
N GLU A 51 1.68 29.63 -8.84
CA GLU A 51 2.84 30.51 -8.84
C GLU A 51 3.29 30.82 -7.41
N SER A 52 4.58 30.79 -7.17
CA SER A 52 5.21 31.22 -5.93
C SER A 52 6.56 31.84 -6.24
N GLU A 53 6.82 33.07 -5.74
CA GLU A 53 8.07 33.78 -5.96
C GLU A 53 8.46 33.92 -7.46
N ASN A 54 7.46 34.16 -8.33
CA ASN A 54 7.58 34.23 -9.79
C ASN A 54 8.01 32.91 -10.46
N ILE A 55 7.87 31.77 -9.77
CA ILE A 55 8.13 30.45 -10.34
C ILE A 55 6.79 29.71 -10.46
N LYS A 56 6.45 29.31 -11.66
CA LYS A 56 5.28 28.48 -11.92
C LYS A 56 5.52 27.03 -11.61
N TYR A 57 4.50 26.36 -11.09
CA TYR A 57 4.55 24.93 -10.79
C TYR A 57 3.16 24.28 -10.83
N ASN A 58 3.15 23.00 -11.08
CA ASN A 58 1.98 22.16 -10.89
C ASN A 58 2.11 21.42 -9.54
N GLU A 59 1.01 21.29 -8.83
CA GLU A 59 0.98 20.63 -7.53
C GLU A 59 0.07 19.41 -7.58
N LYS A 60 0.51 18.31 -6.98
CA LYS A 60 -0.30 17.11 -6.77
C LYS A 60 -0.36 16.80 -5.27
N GLU A 61 -1.56 16.67 -4.74
CA GLU A 61 -1.80 16.08 -3.41
C GLU A 61 -2.26 14.64 -3.58
N SER A 62 -1.64 13.74 -2.86
CA SER A 62 -1.97 12.31 -2.89
C SER A 62 -2.33 11.82 -1.50
N TYR A 63 -3.37 11.01 -1.44
CA TYR A 63 -3.80 10.28 -0.25
C TYR A 63 -3.80 8.79 -0.60
N VAL A 64 -3.07 8.00 0.16
CA VAL A 64 -2.95 6.57 -0.05
C VAL A 64 -3.39 5.85 1.20
N LEU A 65 -4.26 4.86 1.05
CA LEU A 65 -4.60 3.88 2.06
C LEU A 65 -4.21 2.52 1.51
N GLY A 66 -3.28 1.84 2.15
CA GLY A 66 -2.80 0.56 1.69
C GLY A 66 -2.71 -0.47 2.80
N GLN A 67 -2.93 -1.72 2.42
CA GLN A 67 -2.75 -2.87 3.28
C GLN A 67 -1.88 -3.91 2.57
N ARG A 68 -0.95 -4.51 3.31
CA ARG A 68 -0.12 -5.63 2.84
C ARG A 68 -0.18 -6.77 3.83
N ILE A 69 -0.17 -7.99 3.30
CA ILE A 69 -0.23 -9.21 4.08
C ILE A 69 1.02 -10.02 3.78
N TYR A 70 1.71 -10.40 4.84
CA TYR A 70 2.90 -11.23 4.81
C TYR A 70 2.61 -12.53 5.55
N THR A 71 2.91 -13.66 4.91
CA THR A 71 2.69 -14.99 5.47
C THR A 71 3.97 -15.80 5.48
N PRO A 72 4.10 -16.77 6.39
CA PRO A 72 5.20 -17.73 6.32
C PRO A 72 5.08 -18.62 5.07
N LYS A 73 6.18 -19.26 4.70
CA LYS A 73 6.25 -20.18 3.57
C LYS A 73 5.24 -21.34 3.68
N THR A 74 4.89 -21.72 4.89
CA THR A 74 4.01 -22.86 5.20
C THR A 74 2.91 -22.39 6.16
N TYR A 75 1.86 -21.82 5.65
CA TYR A 75 0.80 -21.18 6.45
C TYR A 75 -0.44 -22.03 6.71
N TYR A 76 -0.40 -23.30 6.32
CA TYR A 76 -1.46 -24.27 6.62
C TYR A 76 -1.13 -25.21 7.79
N LEU A 77 -0.01 -25.00 8.46
CA LEU A 77 0.36 -25.79 9.62
C LEU A 77 -0.41 -25.33 10.85
N ASP A 78 -0.71 -26.28 11.72
CA ASP A 78 -1.33 -26.02 13.02
C ASP A 78 -0.40 -25.13 13.88
N THR A 79 -0.98 -24.13 14.51
CA THR A 79 -0.30 -23.10 15.34
C THR A 79 0.41 -23.65 16.58
N SER A 80 0.13 -24.91 16.96
CA SER A 80 0.81 -25.58 18.09
C SER A 80 2.33 -25.68 17.93
N ASN A 81 2.86 -25.44 16.71
CA ASN A 81 4.27 -25.53 16.38
C ASN A 81 4.80 -24.29 15.64
N ILE A 82 4.81 -23.14 16.33
CA ILE A 82 5.38 -21.88 15.83
C ILE A 82 6.80 -22.03 15.32
N SER A 83 7.58 -22.97 15.89
CA SER A 83 8.94 -23.27 15.45
C SER A 83 9.06 -23.82 14.01
N LEU A 84 7.95 -24.21 13.40
CA LEU A 84 7.91 -24.67 12.00
C LEU A 84 7.72 -23.53 11.00
N TYR A 85 7.39 -22.33 11.47
CA TYR A 85 7.28 -21.17 10.61
C TYR A 85 8.65 -20.51 10.43
N ASP A 86 8.98 -20.16 9.20
CA ASP A 86 10.17 -19.38 8.87
C ASP A 86 10.06 -17.92 9.31
N ARG A 87 8.84 -17.44 9.56
CA ARG A 87 8.51 -16.11 10.05
C ARG A 87 7.09 -16.06 10.61
N PRO A 88 6.74 -15.08 11.46
CA PRO A 88 5.37 -14.85 11.88
C PRO A 88 4.51 -14.33 10.72
N PHE A 89 3.20 -14.41 10.87
CA PHE A 89 2.26 -13.65 10.07
C PHE A 89 2.39 -12.17 10.40
N ALA A 90 2.17 -11.32 9.40
CA ALA A 90 2.11 -9.87 9.62
C ALA A 90 1.11 -9.23 8.66
N GLY A 91 0.18 -8.49 9.22
CA GLY A 91 -0.57 -7.50 8.47
C GLY A 91 0.11 -6.13 8.63
N TYR A 92 0.09 -5.32 7.59
CA TYR A 92 0.62 -3.97 7.55
C TYR A 92 -0.41 -3.06 6.91
N LEU A 93 -0.91 -2.10 7.67
CA LEU A 93 -1.84 -1.08 7.22
C LEU A 93 -1.14 0.27 7.28
N TYR A 94 -1.25 1.06 6.23
CA TYR A 94 -0.64 2.38 6.17
C TYR A 94 -1.55 3.41 5.52
N PHE A 95 -1.40 4.63 5.97
CA PHE A 95 -1.98 5.80 5.35
C PHE A 95 -0.88 6.80 5.06
N GLU A 96 -0.85 7.33 3.84
CA GLU A 96 0.10 8.36 3.42
C GLU A 96 -0.65 9.59 2.91
N LYS A 97 -0.12 10.76 3.24
CA LYS A 97 -0.48 12.03 2.62
C LYS A 97 0.77 12.70 2.10
N THR A 98 0.82 12.93 0.80
CA THR A 98 1.96 13.61 0.16
C THR A 98 1.51 14.79 -0.68
N LYS A 99 2.40 15.75 -0.81
CA LYS A 99 2.28 16.89 -1.70
C LYS A 99 3.53 16.96 -2.57
N GLU A 100 3.33 16.94 -3.87
CA GLU A 100 4.37 16.98 -4.89
C GLU A 100 4.25 18.28 -5.66
N LYS A 101 5.38 18.93 -5.95
CA LYS A 101 5.46 20.11 -6.79
C LYS A 101 6.40 19.83 -7.98
N TYR A 102 5.93 20.17 -9.15
CA TYR A 102 6.63 20.03 -10.43
C TYR A 102 6.83 21.42 -11.00
N PHE A 103 8.05 21.92 -10.97
CA PHE A 103 8.39 23.27 -11.40
C PHE A 103 8.67 23.31 -12.90
N GLU A 104 8.46 24.48 -13.54
CA GLU A 104 8.72 24.64 -14.98
C GLU A 104 10.20 24.42 -15.38
N ASN A 105 11.11 24.64 -14.44
CA ASN A 105 12.55 24.39 -14.65
C ASN A 105 12.94 22.90 -14.53
N GLY A 106 11.97 22.01 -14.34
CA GLY A 106 12.19 20.58 -14.21
C GLY A 106 12.51 20.11 -12.79
N GLU A 107 12.63 21.01 -11.82
CA GLU A 107 12.76 20.63 -10.41
C GLU A 107 11.49 19.94 -9.90
N TYR A 108 11.70 19.02 -8.97
CA TYR A 108 10.64 18.28 -8.32
C TYR A 108 10.85 18.25 -6.81
N THR A 109 9.79 18.43 -6.06
CA THR A 109 9.81 18.25 -4.61
C THR A 109 8.61 17.43 -4.16
N LYS A 110 8.83 16.53 -3.20
CA LYS A 110 7.78 15.77 -2.54
C LYS A 110 7.94 15.89 -1.02
N LYS A 111 6.85 16.17 -0.34
CA LYS A 111 6.78 16.24 1.12
C LYS A 111 5.51 15.57 1.60
N GLY A 112 5.59 14.92 2.75
CA GLY A 112 4.42 14.25 3.30
C GLY A 112 4.72 13.55 4.61
N TRP A 113 3.75 12.75 5.02
CA TRP A 113 3.85 11.90 6.19
C TRP A 113 3.07 10.60 5.94
N ALA A 114 3.46 9.56 6.67
CA ALA A 114 2.75 8.30 6.74
C ALA A 114 2.48 7.93 8.19
N ALA A 115 1.36 7.26 8.41
CA ALA A 115 1.05 6.57 9.65
C ALA A 115 0.87 5.09 9.35
N GLU A 116 1.41 4.23 10.19
CA GLU A 116 1.58 2.81 9.92
C GLU A 116 1.18 1.97 11.14
N ILE A 117 0.57 0.82 10.89
CA ILE A 117 0.26 -0.18 11.90
C ILE A 117 0.65 -1.55 11.35
N ILE A 118 1.47 -2.28 12.10
CA ILE A 118 1.78 -3.68 11.85
C ILE A 118 1.14 -4.51 12.95
N GLY A 119 0.71 -5.73 12.64
CA GLY A 119 0.13 -6.65 13.61
C GLY A 119 -1.40 -6.71 13.51
N ASP A 120 -2.05 -7.05 14.61
CA ASP A 120 -3.48 -7.37 14.68
C ASP A 120 -4.38 -6.22 14.22
N PHE A 121 -4.10 -5.01 14.66
CA PHE A 121 -4.87 -3.83 14.26
C PHE A 121 -4.71 -3.43 12.79
N SER A 122 -3.81 -4.06 12.05
CA SER A 122 -3.73 -3.91 10.60
C SER A 122 -4.88 -4.58 9.85
N LEU A 123 -5.68 -5.40 10.54
CA LEU A 123 -6.78 -6.20 9.99
C LEU A 123 -6.35 -7.23 8.93
N GLY A 124 -5.07 -7.62 8.90
CA GLY A 124 -4.52 -8.55 7.93
C GLY A 124 -5.19 -9.91 7.95
N GLU A 125 -5.43 -10.47 9.14
CA GLU A 125 -6.16 -11.73 9.32
C GLU A 125 -7.56 -11.68 8.73
N VAL A 126 -8.34 -10.66 9.10
CA VAL A 126 -9.73 -10.48 8.66
C VAL A 126 -9.80 -10.40 7.15
N THR A 127 -8.89 -9.64 6.55
CA THR A 127 -8.80 -9.47 5.09
C THR A 127 -8.44 -10.78 4.40
N GLN A 128 -7.41 -11.49 4.87
CA GLN A 128 -7.00 -12.74 4.24
C GLN A 128 -8.08 -13.83 4.37
N ILE A 129 -8.67 -14.00 5.54
CA ILE A 129 -9.75 -14.98 5.75
C ILE A 129 -10.95 -14.64 4.87
N GLY A 130 -11.33 -13.36 4.80
CA GLY A 130 -12.44 -12.90 3.95
C GLY A 130 -12.19 -13.20 2.48
N TYR A 131 -10.99 -12.92 2.00
CA TYR A 131 -10.58 -13.17 0.63
C TYR A 131 -10.57 -14.66 0.29
N HIS A 132 -9.98 -15.50 1.16
CA HIS A 132 -9.98 -16.96 0.99
C HIS A 132 -11.40 -17.52 0.95
N LYS A 133 -12.28 -17.04 1.83
CA LYS A 133 -13.70 -17.46 1.84
C LYS A 133 -14.41 -17.09 0.54
N LEU A 134 -14.16 -15.89 0.02
CA LEU A 134 -14.76 -15.41 -1.24
C LEU A 134 -14.34 -16.27 -2.44
N LEU A 135 -13.08 -16.68 -2.48
CA LEU A 135 -12.51 -17.46 -3.58
C LEU A 135 -12.62 -18.98 -3.40
N GLY A 136 -13.20 -19.45 -2.29
CA GLY A 136 -13.32 -20.88 -2.00
C GLY A 136 -12.00 -21.53 -1.58
N PHE A 137 -11.03 -20.77 -1.13
CA PHE A 137 -9.74 -21.29 -0.65
C PHE A 137 -9.83 -21.78 0.80
N ARG A 138 -8.86 -22.61 1.16
CA ARG A 138 -8.71 -23.08 2.54
C ARG A 138 -8.40 -21.90 3.47
N LYS A 139 -9.04 -21.90 4.66
CA LYS A 139 -8.75 -20.91 5.71
C LYS A 139 -7.25 -20.98 6.09
N PRO A 140 -6.53 -19.84 6.08
CA PRO A 140 -5.17 -19.79 6.60
C PRO A 140 -5.19 -20.09 8.11
N LEU A 141 -4.21 -20.86 8.57
CA LEU A 141 -3.99 -21.15 9.99
C LEU A 141 -2.70 -20.43 10.40
N GLY A 142 -2.63 -20.02 11.65
CA GLY A 142 -1.38 -19.44 12.21
C GLY A 142 -1.41 -17.95 12.46
N TRP A 143 -2.52 -17.27 12.24
CA TRP A 143 -2.66 -15.86 12.60
C TRP A 143 -2.53 -15.61 14.11
N ASP A 144 -2.80 -16.61 14.96
CA ASP A 144 -2.53 -16.53 16.40
C ASP A 144 -1.05 -16.30 16.73
N SER A 145 -0.15 -16.56 15.78
CA SER A 145 1.30 -16.32 15.90
C SER A 145 1.77 -15.08 15.13
N GLN A 146 0.86 -14.15 14.83
CA GLN A 146 1.25 -12.92 14.16
C GLN A 146 2.14 -12.03 15.03
N ILE A 147 2.85 -11.14 14.37
CA ILE A 147 3.67 -10.13 15.04
C ILE A 147 2.82 -9.22 15.92
N GLU A 148 3.34 -8.82 17.07
CA GLU A 148 2.67 -7.86 17.96
C GLU A 148 2.44 -6.51 17.27
N ASN A 149 1.49 -5.73 17.82
CA ASN A 149 1.17 -4.43 17.27
C ASN A 149 2.33 -3.44 17.39
N ILE A 150 2.76 -2.91 16.25
CA ILE A 150 3.77 -1.87 16.14
C ILE A 150 3.15 -0.69 15.40
N TYR A 151 3.37 0.51 15.90
CA TYR A 151 2.87 1.75 15.32
C TYR A 151 4.04 2.59 14.83
N GLY A 152 3.92 3.15 13.66
CA GLY A 152 4.92 4.01 13.05
C GLY A 152 4.35 5.31 12.52
N VAL A 153 5.18 6.35 12.54
CA VAL A 153 4.95 7.60 11.82
C VAL A 153 6.22 7.94 11.07
N ALA A 154 6.10 8.22 9.78
CA ALA A 154 7.23 8.59 8.94
C ALA A 154 7.00 9.97 8.31
N TYR A 155 8.06 10.74 8.18
CA TYR A 155 8.09 11.93 7.35
C TYR A 155 8.69 11.57 6.00
N ILE A 156 8.01 11.98 4.93
CA ILE A 156 8.40 11.73 3.55
C ILE A 156 8.96 13.03 2.97
N TRP A 157 10.19 12.97 2.51
CA TRP A 157 10.82 14.10 1.84
C TRP A 157 11.69 13.61 0.68
N GLU A 158 11.49 14.21 -0.48
CA GLU A 158 12.26 13.96 -1.68
C GLU A 158 12.47 15.26 -2.44
N ASN A 159 13.63 15.45 -2.96
CA ASN A 159 13.99 16.58 -3.82
C ASN A 159 14.86 16.08 -4.96
N SER A 160 14.47 16.37 -6.19
CA SER A 160 15.28 16.07 -7.37
C SER A 160 15.63 17.39 -8.06
N PRO A 161 16.86 17.90 -7.88
CA PRO A 161 17.33 19.04 -8.67
C PRO A 161 17.46 18.60 -10.14
N PHE A 162 17.12 19.49 -11.03
CA PHE A 162 17.40 19.29 -12.45
C PHE A 162 18.91 19.50 -12.69
N TYR A 163 19.55 18.52 -13.34
CA TYR A 163 20.93 18.62 -13.80
C TYR A 163 20.97 18.91 -15.30
#